data_0bde6e028b3c1a5ce9b13e8107bafa65
#
_entry.id   0bde6e028b3c1a5ce9b13e8107bafa65
#
_cell.length_a   1.000
_cell.length_b   1.000
_cell.length_c   1.000
_cell.angle_alpha   90.00
_cell.angle_beta   90.00
_cell.angle_gamma   90.00
#
_symmetry.space_group_name_H-M   'P 1'
#
loop_
_entity.id
_entity.type
_entity.pdbx_description
1 polymer ?
#
loop_
_entity_poly.entity_id
_entity_poly.type
_entity_poly.pdbx_seq_one_letter_code
_entity_poly.pdbx_strand_id
1 'polypeptide(L)'
;ACGLVSLYFTRAMNSVENIFRRYSNPYIKLAIGGAMLSILIFLFPPLYGEGYDTINLLLNGVTNHDWNTVMNNSIFYGFDNLLLVYLAMIVLFKVFASSATNGGGGCGGIFAPSLFLGCITGFIFAHFCNELHVGPYIPEKNFALLGMAGLMSGVMHAPLTGIFLIAELTGGYDLFLPLMMVSVSSYLTIMIFEPHSIYSMRLAKKGELITHHKDKAVLTLMNIDSVVETDFEKVRPDMDLGEMVKVISQAKRNLFPVVDVNGELLGIVVLDDIRNIMFRQELYHRFKVEKFMISPPARINVTDSMEEVMKKFDDTKAWNLPVINEEGKYKGFVSKSKIFNSYRQVLVDFSED
;
A
#
# COMPACT_ATOMS: atom_id res chain seq x y z
N ALA A 1 -14.45 -0.19 22.45
CA ALA A 1 -14.70 -1.54 21.89
C ALA A 1 -14.48 -1.57 20.38
N CYS A 2 -15.26 -0.81 19.55
CA CYS A 2 -15.21 -0.88 18.09
C CYS A 2 -13.78 -0.70 17.52
N GLY A 3 -13.01 0.28 17.98
CA GLY A 3 -11.64 0.49 17.52
C GLY A 3 -10.70 -0.70 17.78
N LEU A 4 -10.85 -1.39 18.90
CA LEU A 4 -10.06 -2.60 19.21
C LEU A 4 -10.50 -3.79 18.35
N VAL A 5 -11.79 -3.96 18.12
CA VAL A 5 -12.28 -5.01 17.21
C VAL A 5 -11.87 -4.71 15.76
N SER A 6 -11.83 -3.43 15.35
CA SER A 6 -11.30 -3.03 14.04
C SER A 6 -9.82 -3.37 13.89
N LEU A 7 -9.02 -3.15 14.94
CA LEU A 7 -7.61 -3.52 14.96
C LEU A 7 -7.42 -5.04 14.84
N TYR A 8 -8.19 -5.80 15.61
CA TYR A 8 -8.21 -7.24 15.52
C TYR A 8 -8.57 -7.71 14.10
N PHE A 9 -9.66 -7.17 13.54
CA PHE A 9 -10.12 -7.51 12.18
C PHE A 9 -9.02 -7.27 11.15
N THR A 10 -8.44 -6.08 11.14
CA THR A 10 -7.41 -5.69 10.17
C THR A 10 -6.16 -6.57 10.27
N ARG A 11 -5.67 -6.82 11.49
CA ARG A 11 -4.47 -7.65 11.70
C ARG A 11 -4.70 -9.11 11.38
N ALA A 12 -5.81 -9.68 11.85
CA ALA A 12 -6.14 -11.08 11.61
C ALA A 12 -6.36 -11.34 10.10
N MET A 13 -7.09 -10.46 9.41
CA MET A 13 -7.29 -10.58 7.98
C MET A 13 -5.99 -10.54 7.20
N ASN A 14 -5.12 -9.56 7.45
CA ASN A 14 -3.82 -9.45 6.81
C ASN A 14 -2.94 -10.68 7.10
N SER A 15 -2.99 -11.22 8.32
CA SER A 15 -2.19 -12.39 8.71
C SER A 15 -2.63 -13.64 7.94
N VAL A 16 -3.94 -13.89 7.88
CA VAL A 16 -4.49 -15.04 7.13
C VAL A 16 -4.22 -14.91 5.64
N GLU A 17 -4.42 -13.74 5.04
CA GLU A 17 -4.10 -13.52 3.63
C GLU A 17 -2.62 -13.75 3.32
N ASN A 18 -1.70 -13.36 4.22
CA ASN A 18 -0.28 -13.61 4.06
C ASN A 18 0.05 -15.12 4.08
N ILE A 19 -0.71 -15.92 4.85
CA ILE A 19 -0.58 -17.39 4.84
C ILE A 19 -1.00 -17.94 3.46
N PHE A 20 -2.15 -17.49 2.93
CA PHE A 20 -2.62 -17.93 1.61
C PHE A 20 -1.68 -17.53 0.47
N ARG A 21 -0.97 -16.40 0.59
CA ARG A 21 0.03 -15.97 -0.42
C ARG A 21 1.22 -16.90 -0.55
N ARG A 22 1.55 -17.69 0.48
CA ARG A 22 2.68 -18.66 0.45
C ARG A 22 2.41 -19.83 -0.50
N TYR A 23 1.15 -20.11 -0.80
CA TYR A 23 0.78 -21.18 -1.73
C TYR A 23 0.68 -20.61 -3.15
N SER A 24 1.38 -21.21 -4.13
CA SER A 24 1.34 -20.79 -5.53
C SER A 24 0.14 -21.40 -6.28
N ASN A 25 -0.25 -22.64 -5.90
CA ASN A 25 -1.28 -23.38 -6.60
C ASN A 25 -2.69 -22.92 -6.19
N PRO A 26 -3.53 -22.42 -7.13
CA PRO A 26 -4.87 -21.93 -6.84
C PRO A 26 -5.82 -23.01 -6.32
N TYR A 27 -5.67 -24.25 -6.75
CA TYR A 27 -6.52 -25.37 -6.29
C TYR A 27 -6.25 -25.73 -4.81
N ILE A 28 -5.00 -25.61 -4.36
CA ILE A 28 -4.65 -25.80 -2.94
C ILE A 28 -5.26 -24.68 -2.09
N LYS A 29 -5.21 -23.42 -2.57
CA LYS A 29 -5.85 -22.29 -1.89
C LYS A 29 -7.34 -22.51 -1.75
N LEU A 30 -8.00 -22.93 -2.83
CA LEU A 30 -9.44 -23.22 -2.84
C LEU A 30 -9.79 -24.35 -1.86
N ALA A 31 -9.03 -25.44 -1.87
CA ALA A 31 -9.27 -26.56 -0.98
C ALA A 31 -9.12 -26.19 0.50
N ILE A 32 -8.05 -25.47 0.87
CA ILE A 32 -7.83 -25.00 2.24
C ILE A 32 -8.89 -24.00 2.66
N GLY A 33 -9.16 -22.98 1.81
CA GLY A 33 -10.17 -21.95 2.09
C GLY A 33 -11.57 -22.55 2.19
N GLY A 34 -11.94 -23.45 1.28
CA GLY A 34 -13.24 -24.12 1.28
C GLY A 34 -13.43 -25.02 2.50
N ALA A 35 -12.42 -25.82 2.87
CA ALA A 35 -12.48 -26.67 4.07
C ALA A 35 -12.63 -25.82 5.34
N MET A 36 -11.82 -24.77 5.48
CA MET A 36 -11.89 -23.86 6.64
C MET A 36 -13.27 -23.18 6.71
N LEU A 37 -13.78 -22.67 5.59
CA LEU A 37 -15.07 -22.01 5.53
C LEU A 37 -16.21 -22.99 5.85
N SER A 38 -16.18 -24.22 5.32
CA SER A 38 -17.19 -25.25 5.59
C SER A 38 -17.27 -25.61 7.07
N ILE A 39 -16.13 -25.78 7.74
CA ILE A 39 -16.08 -26.06 9.18
C ILE A 39 -16.67 -24.89 9.97
N LEU A 40 -16.28 -23.65 9.62
CA LEU A 40 -16.75 -22.47 10.33
C LEU A 40 -18.27 -22.25 10.17
N ILE A 41 -18.82 -22.45 8.98
CA ILE A 41 -20.26 -22.34 8.73
C ILE A 41 -21.04 -23.45 9.42
N PHE A 42 -20.49 -24.68 9.47
CA PHE A 42 -21.12 -25.80 10.17
C PHE A 42 -21.24 -25.54 11.68
N LEU A 43 -20.19 -24.96 12.30
CA LEU A 43 -20.18 -24.61 13.72
C LEU A 43 -21.02 -23.35 14.02
N PHE A 44 -20.93 -22.36 13.13
CA PHE A 44 -21.55 -21.04 13.28
C PHE A 44 -22.30 -20.66 12.01
N PRO A 45 -23.55 -21.11 11.81
CA PRO A 45 -24.33 -20.79 10.61
C PRO A 45 -24.43 -19.30 10.25
N PRO A 46 -24.49 -18.34 11.20
CA PRO A 46 -24.48 -16.91 10.90
C PRO A 46 -23.21 -16.40 10.18
N LEU A 47 -22.15 -17.19 10.10
CA LEU A 47 -20.97 -16.86 9.29
C LEU A 47 -21.19 -17.01 7.79
N TYR A 48 -22.24 -17.70 7.37
CA TYR A 48 -22.62 -17.84 5.97
C TYR A 48 -23.11 -16.52 5.39
N GLY A 49 -22.64 -16.21 4.19
CA GLY A 49 -23.04 -15.01 3.47
C GLY A 49 -22.64 -13.70 4.17
N GLU A 50 -23.42 -12.67 3.95
CA GLU A 50 -23.18 -11.32 4.47
C GLU A 50 -23.66 -11.12 5.92
N GLY A 51 -24.60 -11.96 6.37
CA GLY A 51 -25.13 -11.95 7.74
C GLY A 51 -26.28 -10.99 7.97
N TYR A 52 -26.94 -10.51 6.93
CA TYR A 52 -28.07 -9.57 7.08
C TYR A 52 -29.26 -10.14 7.87
N ASP A 53 -29.51 -11.44 7.76
CA ASP A 53 -30.57 -12.09 8.56
C ASP A 53 -30.29 -11.96 10.05
N THR A 54 -29.06 -12.18 10.47
CA THR A 54 -28.64 -12.00 11.86
C THR A 54 -28.70 -10.53 12.28
N ILE A 55 -28.29 -9.59 11.42
CA ILE A 55 -28.41 -8.15 11.68
C ILE A 55 -29.88 -7.78 11.90
N ASN A 56 -30.75 -8.19 11.00
CA ASN A 56 -32.21 -7.90 11.11
C ASN A 56 -32.82 -8.48 12.38
N LEU A 57 -32.40 -9.67 12.76
CA LEU A 57 -32.86 -10.33 13.99
C LEU A 57 -32.40 -9.56 15.23
N LEU A 58 -31.17 -9.14 15.30
CA LEU A 58 -30.65 -8.36 16.44
C LEU A 58 -31.26 -6.95 16.52
N LEU A 59 -31.59 -6.33 15.39
CA LEU A 59 -32.19 -4.99 15.35
C LEU A 59 -33.68 -4.99 15.63
N ASN A 60 -34.39 -6.06 15.29
CA ASN A 60 -35.85 -6.12 15.40
C ASN A 60 -36.36 -7.04 16.53
N GLY A 61 -35.49 -7.86 17.11
CA GLY A 61 -35.82 -8.66 18.29
C GLY A 61 -36.11 -7.78 19.52
N VAL A 62 -37.06 -8.17 20.32
CA VAL A 62 -37.48 -7.42 21.51
C VAL A 62 -37.20 -8.22 22.79
N THR A 63 -37.17 -9.53 22.70
CA THR A 63 -36.99 -10.44 23.84
C THR A 63 -35.73 -11.29 23.70
N ASN A 64 -35.22 -11.78 24.81
CA ASN A 64 -34.07 -12.74 24.79
C ASN A 64 -34.43 -13.99 23.96
N HIS A 65 -35.69 -14.40 23.94
CA HIS A 65 -36.13 -15.52 23.12
C HIS A 65 -35.97 -15.24 21.62
N ASP A 66 -36.29 -14.03 21.16
CA ASP A 66 -36.08 -13.63 19.76
C ASP A 66 -34.60 -13.68 19.39
N TRP A 67 -33.72 -13.12 20.23
CA TRP A 67 -32.28 -13.09 19.98
C TRP A 67 -31.64 -14.47 20.03
N ASN A 68 -32.13 -15.37 20.89
CA ASN A 68 -31.64 -16.75 20.97
C ASN A 68 -31.86 -17.53 19.67
N THR A 69 -32.78 -17.08 18.80
CA THR A 69 -32.99 -17.71 17.48
C THR A 69 -31.79 -17.57 16.55
N VAL A 70 -30.83 -16.67 16.85
CA VAL A 70 -29.53 -16.62 16.15
C VAL A 70 -28.76 -17.92 16.26
N MET A 71 -28.96 -18.68 17.36
CA MET A 71 -28.31 -19.99 17.60
C MET A 71 -29.05 -21.14 16.91
N ASN A 72 -30.17 -20.89 16.21
CA ASN A 72 -30.88 -21.94 15.49
C ASN A 72 -29.95 -22.61 14.46
N ASN A 73 -30.11 -23.90 14.30
CA ASN A 73 -29.29 -24.74 13.42
C ASN A 73 -27.79 -24.81 13.79
N SER A 74 -27.39 -24.34 14.98
CA SER A 74 -26.05 -24.51 15.52
C SER A 74 -26.01 -25.60 16.59
N ILE A 75 -24.79 -26.05 16.95
CA ILE A 75 -24.55 -26.99 18.05
C ILE A 75 -24.96 -26.36 19.40
N PHE A 76 -25.11 -25.04 19.46
CA PHE A 76 -25.43 -24.25 20.65
C PHE A 76 -26.95 -24.07 20.84
N TYR A 77 -27.79 -24.67 19.99
CA TYR A 77 -29.24 -24.60 20.10
C TYR A 77 -29.71 -25.16 21.45
N GLY A 78 -30.59 -24.41 22.14
CA GLY A 78 -31.14 -24.81 23.46
C GLY A 78 -30.28 -24.39 24.67
N PHE A 79 -29.19 -23.67 24.48
CA PHE A 79 -28.39 -23.11 25.58
C PHE A 79 -28.61 -21.60 25.71
N ASP A 80 -29.78 -21.17 26.21
CA ASP A 80 -30.22 -19.76 26.24
C ASP A 80 -29.24 -18.80 26.96
N ASN A 81 -28.45 -19.30 27.91
CA ASN A 81 -27.46 -18.49 28.65
C ASN A 81 -26.15 -18.26 27.89
N LEU A 82 -25.97 -18.86 26.71
CA LEU A 82 -24.73 -18.79 25.96
C LEU A 82 -24.74 -17.78 24.80
N LEU A 83 -25.82 -16.98 24.66
CA LEU A 83 -26.00 -16.01 23.58
C LEU A 83 -24.78 -15.08 23.44
N LEU A 84 -24.33 -14.42 24.50
CA LEU A 84 -23.20 -13.49 24.46
C LEU A 84 -21.89 -14.18 24.07
N VAL A 85 -21.66 -15.40 24.59
CA VAL A 85 -20.47 -16.19 24.25
C VAL A 85 -20.52 -16.60 22.78
N TYR A 86 -21.68 -17.05 22.29
CA TYR A 86 -21.88 -17.42 20.89
C TYR A 86 -21.64 -16.24 19.95
N LEU A 87 -22.20 -15.07 20.26
CA LEU A 87 -21.98 -13.84 19.50
C LEU A 87 -20.52 -13.40 19.53
N ALA A 88 -19.84 -13.50 20.67
CA ALA A 88 -18.41 -13.22 20.78
C ALA A 88 -17.56 -14.16 19.89
N MET A 89 -17.93 -15.44 19.83
CA MET A 89 -17.26 -16.41 18.94
C MET A 89 -17.50 -16.07 17.46
N ILE A 90 -18.70 -15.60 17.10
CA ILE A 90 -18.98 -15.11 15.75
C ILE A 90 -18.07 -13.92 15.41
N VAL A 91 -17.89 -12.95 16.34
CA VAL A 91 -16.98 -11.81 16.14
C VAL A 91 -15.55 -12.28 15.88
N LEU A 92 -15.09 -13.28 16.62
CA LEU A 92 -13.75 -13.84 16.44
C LEU A 92 -13.61 -14.58 15.09
N PHE A 93 -14.58 -15.41 14.71
CA PHE A 93 -14.44 -16.29 13.56
C PHE A 93 -14.84 -15.68 12.22
N LYS A 94 -15.68 -14.62 12.19
CA LYS A 94 -16.07 -13.97 10.93
C LYS A 94 -14.87 -13.47 10.12
N VAL A 95 -13.85 -12.99 10.80
CA VAL A 95 -12.62 -12.54 10.13
C VAL A 95 -11.96 -13.69 9.37
N PHE A 96 -11.88 -14.87 10.00
CA PHE A 96 -11.30 -16.05 9.36
C PHE A 96 -12.17 -16.53 8.19
N ALA A 97 -13.49 -16.50 8.33
CA ALA A 97 -14.41 -16.86 7.25
C ALA A 97 -14.23 -15.92 6.04
N SER A 98 -14.17 -14.61 6.26
CA SER A 98 -13.98 -13.61 5.21
C SER A 98 -12.59 -13.75 4.56
N SER A 99 -11.56 -13.98 5.38
CA SER A 99 -10.19 -14.18 4.88
C SER A 99 -10.04 -15.49 4.10
N ALA A 100 -10.73 -16.56 4.51
CA ALA A 100 -10.74 -17.84 3.79
C ALA A 100 -11.39 -17.71 2.42
N THR A 101 -12.48 -16.95 2.33
CA THR A 101 -13.15 -16.66 1.05
C THR A 101 -12.20 -15.93 0.10
N ASN A 102 -11.60 -14.81 0.54
CA ASN A 102 -10.69 -14.03 -0.28
C ASN A 102 -9.38 -14.76 -0.60
N GLY A 103 -8.78 -15.40 0.41
CA GLY A 103 -7.54 -16.16 0.28
C GLY A 103 -7.69 -17.41 -0.57
N GLY A 104 -8.85 -18.05 -0.53
CA GLY A 104 -9.20 -19.22 -1.34
C GLY A 104 -9.46 -18.91 -2.82
N GLY A 105 -9.48 -17.64 -3.21
CA GLY A 105 -9.73 -17.19 -4.58
C GLY A 105 -11.17 -16.75 -4.86
N GLY A 106 -12.02 -16.67 -3.83
CA GLY A 106 -13.36 -16.10 -3.93
C GLY A 106 -13.32 -14.58 -4.01
N CYS A 107 -14.35 -13.99 -4.60
CA CYS A 107 -14.54 -12.54 -4.63
C CYS A 107 -15.41 -12.15 -3.43
N GLY A 108 -14.80 -11.60 -2.37
CA GLY A 108 -15.49 -11.14 -1.17
C GLY A 108 -15.07 -9.74 -0.77
N GLY A 109 -16.03 -8.91 -0.39
CA GLY A 109 -15.80 -7.58 0.18
C GLY A 109 -15.53 -7.65 1.69
N ILE A 110 -14.99 -6.58 2.25
CA ILE A 110 -14.81 -6.38 3.69
C ILE A 110 -15.87 -5.44 4.27
N PHE A 111 -16.66 -4.80 3.43
CA PHE A 111 -17.69 -3.84 3.81
C PHE A 111 -18.80 -4.51 4.65
N ALA A 112 -19.54 -5.48 4.07
CA ALA A 112 -20.61 -6.19 4.76
C ALA A 112 -20.11 -6.94 6.02
N PRO A 113 -18.97 -7.66 6.01
CA PRO A 113 -18.41 -8.23 7.23
C PRO A 113 -18.12 -7.20 8.33
N SER A 114 -17.65 -5.99 7.97
CA SER A 114 -17.40 -4.95 8.98
C SER A 114 -18.69 -4.43 9.62
N LEU A 115 -19.75 -4.22 8.82
CA LEU A 115 -21.06 -3.85 9.36
C LEU A 115 -21.63 -4.94 10.27
N PHE A 116 -21.58 -6.19 9.82
CA PHE A 116 -22.07 -7.33 10.60
C PHE A 116 -21.35 -7.44 11.96
N LEU A 117 -20.03 -7.39 11.97
CA LEU A 117 -19.26 -7.43 13.21
C LEU A 117 -19.51 -6.21 14.09
N GLY A 118 -19.72 -5.05 13.49
CA GLY A 118 -20.08 -3.82 14.20
C GLY A 118 -21.43 -3.97 14.92
N CYS A 119 -22.43 -4.48 14.21
CA CYS A 119 -23.74 -4.77 14.78
C CYS A 119 -23.64 -5.65 16.03
N ILE A 120 -22.98 -6.80 15.88
CA ILE A 120 -22.81 -7.76 16.98
C ILE A 120 -21.99 -7.15 18.13
N THR A 121 -20.90 -6.44 17.83
CA THR A 121 -20.06 -5.80 18.87
C THR A 121 -20.84 -4.77 19.68
N GLY A 122 -21.64 -3.94 19.00
CA GLY A 122 -22.51 -2.95 19.67
C GLY A 122 -23.60 -3.62 20.51
N PHE A 123 -24.23 -4.66 19.97
CA PHE A 123 -25.24 -5.44 20.66
C PHE A 123 -24.67 -6.11 21.92
N ILE A 124 -23.53 -6.83 21.79
CA ILE A 124 -22.87 -7.47 22.95
C ILE A 124 -22.59 -6.45 24.03
N PHE A 125 -22.08 -5.27 23.69
CA PHE A 125 -21.76 -4.23 24.66
C PHE A 125 -23.00 -3.78 25.42
N ALA A 126 -24.09 -3.47 24.73
CA ALA A 126 -25.34 -3.00 25.37
C ALA A 126 -25.97 -4.09 26.22
N HIS A 127 -26.10 -5.30 25.67
CA HIS A 127 -26.71 -6.42 26.34
C HIS A 127 -25.93 -6.85 27.59
N PHE A 128 -24.63 -6.91 27.53
CA PHE A 128 -23.72 -7.18 28.66
C PHE A 128 -23.90 -6.14 29.78
N CYS A 129 -23.95 -4.83 29.43
CA CYS A 129 -24.18 -3.78 30.43
C CYS A 129 -25.54 -3.89 31.07
N ASN A 130 -26.56 -4.23 30.30
CA ASN A 130 -27.92 -4.40 30.80
C ASN A 130 -28.04 -5.63 31.73
N GLU A 131 -27.43 -6.76 31.39
CA GLU A 131 -27.41 -7.97 32.26
C GLU A 131 -26.68 -7.73 33.59
N LEU A 132 -25.56 -6.98 33.55
CA LEU A 132 -24.84 -6.62 34.77
C LEU A 132 -25.47 -5.47 35.55
N HIS A 133 -26.58 -4.90 35.08
CA HIS A 133 -27.26 -3.73 35.68
C HIS A 133 -26.28 -2.55 35.92
N VAL A 134 -25.34 -2.34 35.01
CA VAL A 134 -24.37 -1.24 35.07
C VAL A 134 -24.95 0.02 34.45
N GLY A 135 -25.54 0.88 35.27
CA GLY A 135 -26.11 2.16 34.86
C GLY A 135 -27.59 2.07 34.36
N PRO A 136 -28.07 3.08 33.62
CA PRO A 136 -29.39 3.06 33.03
C PRO A 136 -29.52 2.03 31.91
N TYR A 137 -30.75 1.62 31.62
CA TYR A 137 -31.00 0.71 30.49
C TYR A 137 -30.48 1.28 29.16
N ILE A 138 -29.75 0.47 28.44
CA ILE A 138 -29.12 0.81 27.16
C ILE A 138 -29.87 0.07 26.04
N PRO A 139 -30.52 0.77 25.09
CA PRO A 139 -31.19 0.12 23.97
C PRO A 139 -30.23 -0.63 23.07
N GLU A 140 -30.32 -1.95 23.02
CA GLU A 140 -29.44 -2.86 22.26
C GLU A 140 -29.45 -2.51 20.77
N LYS A 141 -30.61 -2.19 20.20
CA LYS A 141 -30.77 -1.76 18.81
C LYS A 141 -29.91 -0.54 18.47
N ASN A 142 -29.96 0.49 19.32
CA ASN A 142 -29.19 1.71 19.08
C ASN A 142 -27.70 1.45 19.13
N PHE A 143 -27.26 0.66 20.09
CA PHE A 143 -25.82 0.32 20.20
C PHE A 143 -25.36 -0.62 19.10
N ALA A 144 -26.19 -1.50 18.58
CA ALA A 144 -25.91 -2.29 17.39
C ALA A 144 -25.66 -1.38 16.17
N LEU A 145 -26.51 -0.38 15.94
CA LEU A 145 -26.35 0.62 14.88
C LEU A 145 -25.09 1.47 15.07
N LEU A 146 -24.82 1.93 16.29
CA LEU A 146 -23.59 2.66 16.63
C LEU A 146 -22.35 1.80 16.39
N GLY A 147 -22.43 0.52 16.73
CA GLY A 147 -21.35 -0.44 16.49
C GLY A 147 -21.06 -0.64 15.01
N MET A 148 -22.10 -0.70 14.15
CA MET A 148 -21.94 -0.80 12.69
C MET A 148 -21.12 0.39 12.15
N ALA A 149 -21.52 1.62 12.50
CA ALA A 149 -20.80 2.81 12.08
C ALA A 149 -19.37 2.86 12.64
N GLY A 150 -19.20 2.51 13.92
CA GLY A 150 -17.91 2.54 14.60
C GLY A 150 -16.92 1.54 14.03
N LEU A 151 -17.34 0.31 13.77
CA LEU A 151 -16.43 -0.71 13.21
C LEU A 151 -16.06 -0.39 11.76
N MET A 152 -17.04 0.00 10.96
CA MET A 152 -16.79 0.44 9.59
C MET A 152 -15.79 1.60 9.54
N SER A 153 -15.97 2.59 10.40
CA SER A 153 -15.07 3.75 10.50
C SER A 153 -13.64 3.34 10.85
N GLY A 154 -13.48 2.36 11.75
CA GLY A 154 -12.16 1.86 12.16
C GLY A 154 -11.52 1.01 11.09
N VAL A 155 -12.22 0.07 10.45
CA VAL A 155 -11.64 -0.85 9.46
C VAL A 155 -11.28 -0.13 8.16
N MET A 156 -12.17 0.75 7.68
CA MET A 156 -12.02 1.43 6.38
C MET A 156 -11.36 2.79 6.46
N HIS A 157 -11.16 3.34 7.65
CA HIS A 157 -10.74 4.72 7.88
C HIS A 157 -11.69 5.75 7.23
N ALA A 158 -12.98 5.46 7.26
CA ALA A 158 -14.02 6.24 6.61
C ALA A 158 -15.15 6.61 7.58
N PRO A 159 -14.91 7.50 8.58
CA PRO A 159 -15.90 7.85 9.60
C PRO A 159 -17.15 8.49 9.02
N LEU A 160 -17.02 9.38 8.04
CA LEU A 160 -18.19 10.02 7.42
C LEU A 160 -19.07 9.00 6.70
N THR A 161 -18.48 8.05 5.99
CA THR A 161 -19.22 6.98 5.31
C THR A 161 -20.01 6.15 6.32
N GLY A 162 -19.39 5.78 7.45
CA GLY A 162 -20.07 5.04 8.52
C GLY A 162 -21.26 5.79 9.12
N ILE A 163 -21.09 7.09 9.39
CA ILE A 163 -22.14 7.94 9.97
C ILE A 163 -23.33 8.07 9.02
N PHE A 164 -23.08 8.53 7.78
CA PHE A 164 -24.15 8.78 6.82
C PHE A 164 -24.83 7.51 6.34
N LEU A 165 -24.09 6.42 6.17
CA LEU A 165 -24.68 5.13 5.79
C LEU A 165 -25.71 4.66 6.82
N ILE A 166 -25.34 4.70 8.11
CA ILE A 166 -26.26 4.22 9.15
C ILE A 166 -27.43 5.19 9.35
N ALA A 167 -27.20 6.50 9.26
CA ALA A 167 -28.27 7.49 9.30
C ALA A 167 -29.29 7.27 8.16
N GLU A 168 -28.81 7.00 6.95
CA GLU A 168 -29.65 6.73 5.77
C GLU A 168 -30.41 5.39 5.91
N LEU A 169 -29.74 4.32 6.34
CA LEU A 169 -30.35 3.02 6.55
C LEU A 169 -31.46 3.04 7.61
N THR A 170 -31.34 3.90 8.62
CA THR A 170 -32.35 4.05 9.67
C THR A 170 -33.47 5.03 9.30
N GLY A 171 -33.34 5.73 8.19
CA GLY A 171 -34.28 6.73 7.71
C GLY A 171 -34.44 7.95 8.63
N GLY A 172 -33.43 8.23 9.50
CA GLY A 172 -33.47 9.32 10.45
C GLY A 172 -32.09 9.72 10.99
N TYR A 173 -32.01 10.93 11.52
CA TYR A 173 -30.79 11.51 12.08
C TYR A 173 -30.80 11.59 13.61
N ASP A 174 -31.71 10.89 14.28
CA ASP A 174 -31.84 10.92 15.75
C ASP A 174 -30.59 10.44 16.47
N LEU A 175 -29.88 9.46 15.86
CA LEU A 175 -28.63 8.93 16.38
C LEU A 175 -27.37 9.62 15.81
N PHE A 176 -27.53 10.75 15.08
CA PHE A 176 -26.41 11.36 14.34
C PHE A 176 -25.24 11.75 15.25
N LEU A 177 -25.52 12.42 16.37
CA LEU A 177 -24.47 12.80 17.32
C LEU A 177 -23.78 11.59 17.95
N PRO A 178 -24.48 10.57 18.48
CA PRO A 178 -23.85 9.32 18.92
C PRO A 178 -23.05 8.61 17.83
N LEU A 179 -23.55 8.58 16.59
CA LEU A 179 -22.82 8.01 15.43
C LEU A 179 -21.50 8.74 15.18
N MET A 180 -21.51 10.07 15.22
CA MET A 180 -20.28 10.86 15.10
C MET A 180 -19.27 10.53 16.20
N MET A 181 -19.71 10.51 17.45
CA MET A 181 -18.84 10.22 18.60
C MET A 181 -18.19 8.83 18.50
N VAL A 182 -18.97 7.80 18.20
CA VAL A 182 -18.47 6.42 18.11
C VAL A 182 -17.56 6.24 16.90
N SER A 183 -17.95 6.77 15.73
CA SER A 183 -17.17 6.67 14.49
C SER A 183 -15.82 7.37 14.61
N VAL A 184 -15.77 8.61 15.11
CA VAL A 184 -14.53 9.34 15.31
C VAL A 184 -13.66 8.68 16.38
N SER A 185 -14.23 8.27 17.51
CA SER A 185 -13.47 7.59 18.56
C SER A 185 -12.87 6.26 18.07
N SER A 186 -13.62 5.49 17.29
CA SER A 186 -13.14 4.24 16.71
C SER A 186 -12.02 4.48 15.72
N TYR A 187 -12.17 5.46 14.82
CA TYR A 187 -11.17 5.87 13.86
C TYR A 187 -9.87 6.35 14.54
N LEU A 188 -9.98 7.23 15.54
CA LEU A 188 -8.80 7.70 16.27
C LEU A 188 -8.11 6.56 17.02
N THR A 189 -8.87 5.62 17.57
CA THR A 189 -8.29 4.46 18.26
C THR A 189 -7.45 3.61 17.33
N ILE A 190 -7.95 3.29 16.14
CA ILE A 190 -7.19 2.44 15.19
C ILE A 190 -6.00 3.17 14.60
N MET A 191 -6.10 4.48 14.35
CA MET A 191 -5.01 5.31 13.82
C MET A 191 -3.75 5.29 14.69
N ILE A 192 -3.88 5.07 15.99
CA ILE A 192 -2.74 4.93 16.90
C ILE A 192 -1.89 3.70 16.56
N PHE A 193 -2.52 2.62 16.08
CA PHE A 193 -1.87 1.34 15.83
C PHE A 193 -1.63 1.07 14.34
N GLU A 194 -2.54 1.48 13.48
CA GLU A 194 -2.52 1.23 12.03
C GLU A 194 -2.84 2.56 11.29
N PRO A 195 -1.81 3.25 10.78
CA PRO A 195 -2.01 4.56 10.13
C PRO A 195 -2.68 4.46 8.75
N HIS A 196 -2.79 3.27 8.19
CA HIS A 196 -3.35 3.02 6.87
C HIS A 196 -4.58 2.13 6.95
N SER A 197 -5.59 2.42 6.12
CA SER A 197 -6.76 1.56 5.99
C SER A 197 -6.36 0.18 5.46
N ILE A 198 -7.22 -0.82 5.65
CA ILE A 198 -6.97 -2.18 5.16
C ILE A 198 -6.74 -2.21 3.64
N TYR A 199 -7.35 -1.30 2.88
CA TYR A 199 -7.17 -1.17 1.43
C TYR A 199 -5.83 -0.57 1.04
N SER A 200 -5.41 0.52 1.71
CA SER A 200 -4.17 1.24 1.40
C SER A 200 -2.93 0.59 1.99
N MET A 201 -3.09 -0.28 3.01
CA MET A 201 -1.97 -0.95 3.69
C MET A 201 -1.11 -1.80 2.73
N ARG A 202 -1.73 -2.40 1.70
CA ARG A 202 -0.99 -3.21 0.71
C ARG A 202 -0.09 -2.34 -0.16
N LEU A 203 -0.59 -1.19 -0.59
CA LEU A 203 0.17 -0.20 -1.36
C LEU A 203 1.28 0.44 -0.50
N ALA A 204 0.96 0.75 0.77
CA ALA A 204 1.94 1.26 1.72
C ALA A 204 3.13 0.32 1.92
N LYS A 205 2.87 -1.00 2.06
CA LYS A 205 3.93 -2.02 2.21
C LYS A 205 4.82 -2.18 0.97
N LYS A 206 4.30 -1.86 -0.22
CA LYS A 206 5.08 -1.85 -1.46
C LYS A 206 5.81 -0.54 -1.72
N GLY A 207 5.57 0.50 -0.90
CA GLY A 207 6.06 1.85 -1.14
C GLY A 207 5.33 2.60 -2.27
N GLU A 208 4.25 2.02 -2.80
CA GLU A 208 3.45 2.57 -3.91
C GLU A 208 2.30 3.46 -3.41
N LEU A 209 2.19 3.69 -2.10
CA LEU A 209 1.13 4.52 -1.55
C LEU A 209 1.40 6.00 -1.81
N ILE A 210 0.64 6.57 -2.73
CA ILE A 210 0.66 7.99 -3.04
C ILE A 210 -0.13 8.74 -1.94
N THR A 211 0.58 9.36 -1.01
CA THR A 211 0.02 10.30 -0.03
C THR A 211 0.09 11.72 -0.55
N HIS A 212 -0.38 12.71 0.23
CA HIS A 212 -0.44 14.13 -0.15
C HIS A 212 0.88 14.80 -0.61
N HIS A 213 2.00 14.10 -0.58
CA HIS A 213 3.26 14.55 -1.18
C HIS A 213 3.29 14.20 -2.67
N LYS A 214 2.70 15.06 -3.51
CA LYS A 214 2.67 14.89 -4.97
C LYS A 214 4.05 14.63 -5.57
N ASP A 215 5.09 15.25 -5.01
CA ASP A 215 6.46 15.11 -5.48
C ASP A 215 7.01 13.68 -5.31
N LYS A 216 6.78 13.05 -4.15
CA LYS A 216 7.18 11.65 -3.92
C LYS A 216 6.40 10.69 -4.80
N ALA A 217 5.13 10.95 -5.02
CA ALA A 217 4.26 10.16 -5.87
C ALA A 217 4.78 10.09 -7.30
N VAL A 218 5.10 11.24 -7.87
CA VAL A 218 5.62 11.32 -9.25
C VAL A 218 6.95 10.58 -9.39
N LEU A 219 7.86 10.76 -8.43
CA LEU A 219 9.16 10.06 -8.44
C LEU A 219 9.00 8.53 -8.34
N THR A 220 8.02 8.05 -7.60
CA THR A 220 7.72 6.60 -7.48
C THR A 220 7.21 5.99 -8.79
N LEU A 221 6.52 6.79 -9.61
CA LEU A 221 5.98 6.36 -10.90
C LEU A 221 6.98 6.46 -12.06
N MET A 222 8.06 7.24 -11.87
CA MET A 222 9.10 7.39 -12.88
C MET A 222 10.04 6.16 -12.88
N ASN A 223 10.38 5.70 -14.08
CA ASN A 223 11.37 4.65 -14.26
C ASN A 223 12.68 5.27 -14.76
N ILE A 224 13.82 4.77 -14.29
CA ILE A 224 15.14 5.19 -14.76
C ILE A 224 15.26 5.07 -16.27
N ASP A 225 14.77 4.00 -16.88
CA ASP A 225 14.83 3.79 -18.33
C ASP A 225 14.20 4.94 -19.14
N SER A 226 13.21 5.64 -18.58
CA SER A 226 12.55 6.79 -19.23
C SER A 226 13.42 8.06 -19.23
N VAL A 227 14.42 8.14 -18.38
CA VAL A 227 15.27 9.32 -18.20
C VAL A 227 16.72 9.11 -18.61
N VAL A 228 17.11 7.87 -18.98
CA VAL A 228 18.45 7.58 -19.48
C VAL A 228 18.61 8.13 -20.90
N GLU A 229 19.67 8.91 -21.09
CA GLU A 229 20.08 9.44 -22.38
C GLU A 229 21.30 8.66 -22.87
N THR A 230 21.25 8.15 -24.12
CA THR A 230 22.28 7.27 -24.69
C THR A 230 23.08 7.91 -25.82
N ASP A 231 22.78 9.19 -26.17
CA ASP A 231 23.38 9.93 -27.27
C ASP A 231 24.75 10.57 -26.90
N PHE A 232 25.58 9.84 -26.17
CA PHE A 232 26.90 10.25 -25.74
C PHE A 232 27.94 9.40 -26.43
N GLU A 233 28.93 10.05 -27.07
CA GLU A 233 30.07 9.39 -27.74
C GLU A 233 30.99 8.78 -26.69
N LYS A 234 31.31 7.49 -26.85
CA LYS A 234 32.20 6.74 -25.96
C LYS A 234 33.63 6.90 -26.38
N VAL A 235 34.53 7.04 -25.41
CA VAL A 235 35.96 7.08 -25.65
C VAL A 235 36.67 5.99 -24.85
N ARG A 236 37.86 5.58 -25.32
CA ARG A 236 38.66 4.57 -24.62
C ARG A 236 39.83 5.24 -23.92
N PRO A 237 40.34 4.64 -22.83
CA PRO A 237 41.44 5.20 -22.06
C PRO A 237 42.77 5.27 -22.86
N ASP A 238 42.97 4.37 -23.84
CA ASP A 238 44.17 4.27 -24.67
C ASP A 238 44.22 5.26 -25.84
N MET A 239 43.08 5.89 -26.19
CA MET A 239 43.00 6.90 -27.25
C MET A 239 43.92 8.09 -26.95
N ASP A 240 44.53 8.64 -27.99
CA ASP A 240 45.29 9.88 -27.85
C ASP A 240 44.42 11.14 -27.95
N LEU A 241 44.98 12.30 -27.60
CA LEU A 241 44.24 13.58 -27.62
C LEU A 241 43.75 13.91 -29.03
N GLY A 242 44.51 13.57 -30.09
CA GLY A 242 44.11 13.83 -31.48
C GLY A 242 42.91 13.00 -31.92
N GLU A 243 42.83 11.74 -31.48
CA GLU A 243 41.67 10.87 -31.68
C GLU A 243 40.46 11.40 -30.91
N MET A 244 40.67 11.81 -29.66
CA MET A 244 39.61 12.41 -28.83
C MET A 244 39.05 13.67 -29.47
N VAL A 245 39.88 14.56 -30.02
CA VAL A 245 39.42 15.78 -30.72
C VAL A 245 38.57 15.45 -31.95
N LYS A 246 38.84 14.36 -32.66
CA LYS A 246 38.00 13.91 -33.78
C LYS A 246 36.62 13.47 -33.26
N VAL A 247 36.55 12.74 -32.14
CA VAL A 247 35.30 12.35 -31.50
C VAL A 247 34.51 13.60 -31.08
N ILE A 248 35.19 14.56 -30.43
CA ILE A 248 34.57 15.83 -30.01
C ILE A 248 33.97 16.58 -31.19
N SER A 249 34.65 16.62 -32.35
CA SER A 249 34.18 17.34 -33.53
C SER A 249 32.86 16.80 -34.10
N GLN A 250 32.52 15.56 -33.82
CA GLN A 250 31.31 14.87 -34.27
C GLN A 250 30.23 14.79 -33.18
N ALA A 251 30.62 14.96 -31.91
CA ALA A 251 29.75 14.80 -30.77
C ALA A 251 28.78 15.98 -30.62
N LYS A 252 27.57 15.67 -30.18
CA LYS A 252 26.55 16.66 -29.83
C LYS A 252 26.58 17.07 -28.36
N ARG A 253 27.34 16.37 -27.55
CA ARG A 253 27.41 16.51 -26.10
C ARG A 253 28.81 16.87 -25.63
N ASN A 254 28.91 17.56 -24.52
CA ASN A 254 30.19 18.03 -23.94
C ASN A 254 30.73 17.11 -22.85
N LEU A 255 30.21 15.90 -22.74
CA LEU A 255 30.56 14.91 -21.74
C LEU A 255 30.78 13.56 -22.42
N PHE A 256 31.90 12.91 -22.11
CA PHE A 256 32.37 11.69 -22.78
C PHE A 256 32.59 10.60 -21.74
N PRO A 257 31.87 9.47 -21.79
CA PRO A 257 32.12 8.33 -20.93
C PRO A 257 33.40 7.60 -21.42
N VAL A 258 34.31 7.35 -20.51
CA VAL A 258 35.52 6.52 -20.77
C VAL A 258 35.20 5.09 -20.41
N VAL A 259 35.19 4.22 -21.41
CA VAL A 259 34.85 2.80 -21.26
C VAL A 259 36.00 1.89 -21.70
N ASP A 260 36.13 0.77 -21.06
CA ASP A 260 37.07 -0.27 -21.44
C ASP A 260 36.56 -1.12 -22.63
N VAL A 261 37.33 -2.16 -23.01
CA VAL A 261 36.95 -3.10 -24.07
C VAL A 261 35.72 -3.95 -23.73
N ASN A 262 35.42 -4.10 -22.46
CA ASN A 262 34.26 -4.85 -21.96
C ASN A 262 33.01 -3.97 -21.81
N GLY A 263 33.16 -2.65 -22.00
CA GLY A 263 32.09 -1.66 -21.82
C GLY A 263 31.92 -1.18 -20.37
N GLU A 264 32.86 -1.49 -19.47
CA GLU A 264 32.86 -0.97 -18.10
C GLU A 264 33.21 0.51 -18.07
N LEU A 265 32.53 1.26 -17.22
CA LEU A 265 32.76 2.68 -17.02
C LEU A 265 34.01 2.91 -16.14
N LEU A 266 35.06 3.40 -16.71
CA LEU A 266 36.30 3.75 -16.00
C LEU A 266 36.27 5.18 -15.45
N GLY A 267 35.76 6.14 -16.24
CA GLY A 267 35.74 7.54 -15.88
C GLY A 267 34.88 8.37 -16.86
N ILE A 268 35.01 9.66 -16.77
CA ILE A 268 34.39 10.62 -17.69
C ILE A 268 35.39 11.69 -18.09
N VAL A 269 35.22 12.25 -19.29
CA VAL A 269 35.93 13.45 -19.73
C VAL A 269 34.93 14.55 -19.98
N VAL A 270 35.16 15.72 -19.40
CA VAL A 270 34.37 16.92 -19.62
C VAL A 270 35.11 17.81 -20.62
N LEU A 271 34.39 18.33 -21.64
CA LEU A 271 34.98 19.16 -22.67
C LEU A 271 35.70 20.38 -22.08
N ASP A 272 35.20 20.96 -21.03
CA ASP A 272 35.78 22.14 -20.38
C ASP A 272 37.17 21.87 -19.83
N ASP A 273 37.44 20.66 -19.33
CA ASP A 273 38.74 20.28 -18.76
C ASP A 273 39.85 20.17 -19.81
N ILE A 274 39.48 19.83 -21.04
CA ILE A 274 40.45 19.64 -22.15
C ILE A 274 40.44 20.81 -23.14
N ARG A 275 39.58 21.80 -22.98
CA ARG A 275 39.40 22.93 -23.90
C ARG A 275 40.72 23.66 -24.18
N ASN A 276 41.57 23.83 -23.18
CA ASN A 276 42.84 24.56 -23.29
C ASN A 276 43.91 23.80 -24.08
N ILE A 277 43.81 22.47 -24.16
CA ILE A 277 44.81 21.61 -24.82
C ILE A 277 44.35 21.06 -26.16
N MET A 278 43.05 21.02 -26.43
CA MET A 278 42.48 20.39 -27.63
C MET A 278 42.83 21.10 -28.94
N PHE A 279 43.26 22.36 -28.89
CA PHE A 279 43.70 23.12 -30.08
C PHE A 279 45.21 23.09 -30.30
N ARG A 280 46.00 22.43 -29.43
CA ARG A 280 47.43 22.34 -29.51
C ARG A 280 47.83 21.02 -30.18
N GLN A 281 48.10 21.07 -31.51
CA GLN A 281 48.37 19.87 -32.30
C GLN A 281 49.65 19.14 -31.85
N GLU A 282 50.66 19.88 -31.30
CA GLU A 282 51.89 19.31 -30.75
C GLU A 282 51.64 18.37 -29.55
N LEU A 283 50.45 18.42 -28.92
CA LEU A 283 50.09 17.58 -27.77
C LEU A 283 49.28 16.34 -28.16
N TYR A 284 48.86 16.21 -29.43
CA TYR A 284 47.90 15.18 -29.85
C TYR A 284 48.37 13.76 -29.56
N HIS A 285 49.63 13.44 -29.85
CA HIS A 285 50.20 12.11 -29.61
C HIS A 285 50.91 11.98 -28.24
N ARG A 286 50.90 13.06 -27.44
CA ARG A 286 51.64 13.10 -26.17
C ARG A 286 50.79 12.70 -24.98
N PHE A 287 49.49 12.94 -25.06
CA PHE A 287 48.54 12.69 -23.96
C PHE A 287 47.48 11.69 -24.38
N LYS A 288 47.22 10.70 -23.52
CA LYS A 288 46.16 9.74 -23.65
C LYS A 288 44.98 10.16 -22.77
N VAL A 289 43.73 9.69 -23.10
CA VAL A 289 42.48 9.93 -22.37
C VAL A 289 42.62 9.57 -20.90
N GLU A 290 43.34 8.51 -20.55
CA GLU A 290 43.59 8.08 -19.17
C GLU A 290 44.24 9.17 -18.29
N LYS A 291 44.94 10.16 -18.86
CA LYS A 291 45.62 11.23 -18.12
C LYS A 291 44.75 12.39 -17.74
N PHE A 292 43.63 12.57 -18.43
CA PHE A 292 42.70 13.69 -18.17
C PHE A 292 41.28 13.25 -17.91
N MET A 293 40.99 11.93 -17.87
CA MET A 293 39.73 11.43 -17.38
C MET A 293 39.62 11.63 -15.85
N ILE A 294 38.43 11.90 -15.40
CA ILE A 294 38.14 12.06 -13.98
C ILE A 294 37.12 10.98 -13.52
N SER A 295 37.17 10.64 -12.25
CA SER A 295 36.11 9.78 -11.67
C SER A 295 34.79 10.55 -11.60
N PRO A 296 33.66 9.96 -12.02
CA PRO A 296 32.41 10.62 -11.90
C PRO A 296 32.05 10.81 -10.40
N PRO A 297 31.39 11.93 -10.03
CA PRO A 297 31.09 12.24 -8.63
C PRO A 297 30.15 11.21 -7.97
N ALA A 298 29.31 10.55 -8.75
CA ALA A 298 28.52 9.38 -8.37
C ALA A 298 28.17 8.55 -9.62
N ARG A 299 27.73 7.31 -9.38
CA ARG A 299 27.20 6.41 -10.40
C ARG A 299 25.77 6.03 -10.03
N ILE A 300 24.90 5.92 -11.03
CA ILE A 300 23.52 5.47 -10.90
C ILE A 300 23.47 4.02 -11.38
N ASN A 301 22.87 3.13 -10.61
CA ASN A 301 22.54 1.78 -11.05
C ASN A 301 21.18 1.76 -11.73
N VAL A 302 20.98 0.93 -12.74
CA VAL A 302 19.68 0.78 -13.41
C VAL A 302 18.56 0.31 -12.45
N THR A 303 18.95 -0.25 -11.30
CA THR A 303 18.04 -0.73 -10.25
C THR A 303 17.73 0.32 -9.16
N ASP A 304 18.41 1.48 -9.19
CA ASP A 304 18.18 2.55 -8.21
C ASP A 304 16.76 3.11 -8.36
N SER A 305 16.12 3.47 -7.26
CA SER A 305 14.86 4.22 -7.28
C SER A 305 15.10 5.68 -7.71
N MET A 306 14.08 6.33 -8.28
CA MET A 306 14.21 7.76 -8.65
C MET A 306 14.45 8.65 -7.43
N GLU A 307 14.01 8.25 -6.23
CA GLU A 307 14.32 8.96 -4.97
C GLU A 307 15.82 8.89 -4.64
N GLU A 308 16.46 7.72 -4.81
CA GLU A 308 17.89 7.55 -4.64
C GLU A 308 18.70 8.31 -5.71
N VAL A 309 18.21 8.32 -6.95
CA VAL A 309 18.81 9.10 -8.05
C VAL A 309 18.81 10.59 -7.70
N MET A 310 17.68 11.12 -7.26
CA MET A 310 17.56 12.52 -6.85
C MET A 310 18.50 12.86 -5.68
N LYS A 311 18.59 11.96 -4.69
CA LYS A 311 19.53 12.12 -3.58
C LYS A 311 20.99 12.19 -4.06
N LYS A 312 21.41 11.29 -4.99
CA LYS A 312 22.74 11.34 -5.59
C LYS A 312 23.02 12.69 -6.30
N PHE A 313 22.03 13.24 -6.99
CA PHE A 313 22.14 14.57 -7.61
C PHE A 313 22.23 15.70 -6.58
N ASP A 314 21.51 15.59 -5.47
CA ASP A 314 21.56 16.60 -4.41
C ASP A 314 22.88 16.57 -3.63
N ASP A 315 23.40 15.40 -3.35
CA ASP A 315 24.66 15.21 -2.64
C ASP A 315 25.86 15.66 -3.48
N THR A 316 25.87 15.36 -4.78
CA THR A 316 26.99 15.66 -5.68
C THR A 316 26.94 17.03 -6.33
N LYS A 317 25.75 17.68 -6.37
CA LYS A 317 25.48 18.91 -7.15
C LYS A 317 25.80 18.80 -8.65
N ALA A 318 25.99 17.59 -9.15
CA ALA A 318 26.25 17.32 -10.57
C ALA A 318 25.01 17.66 -11.44
N TRP A 319 25.25 17.94 -12.70
CA TRP A 319 24.19 18.13 -13.71
C TRP A 319 23.87 16.83 -14.46
N ASN A 320 24.86 15.96 -14.60
CA ASN A 320 24.75 14.67 -15.27
C ASN A 320 25.48 13.61 -14.44
N LEU A 321 24.88 12.44 -14.32
CA LEU A 321 25.48 11.27 -13.68
C LEU A 321 25.41 10.07 -14.60
N PRO A 322 26.48 9.26 -14.71
CA PRO A 322 26.51 8.07 -15.54
C PRO A 322 25.69 6.94 -14.92
N VAL A 323 25.03 6.18 -15.78
CA VAL A 323 24.25 5.00 -15.45
C VAL A 323 25.02 3.74 -15.82
N ILE A 324 25.11 2.80 -14.90
CA ILE A 324 25.73 1.49 -15.04
C ILE A 324 24.73 0.39 -14.70
N ASN A 325 24.94 -0.80 -15.26
CA ASN A 325 24.25 -1.99 -14.80
C ASN A 325 24.99 -2.65 -13.62
N GLU A 326 24.44 -3.77 -13.10
CA GLU A 326 25.01 -4.53 -11.99
C GLU A 326 26.45 -5.06 -12.29
N GLU A 327 26.79 -5.24 -13.57
CA GLU A 327 28.11 -5.67 -14.02
C GLU A 327 29.11 -4.47 -14.19
N GLY A 328 28.71 -3.25 -13.85
CA GLY A 328 29.53 -2.04 -14.03
C GLY A 328 29.58 -1.49 -15.45
N LYS A 329 28.84 -2.07 -16.41
CA LYS A 329 28.81 -1.64 -17.80
C LYS A 329 28.01 -0.35 -17.96
N TYR A 330 28.57 0.57 -18.74
CA TYR A 330 27.93 1.84 -19.06
C TYR A 330 26.67 1.68 -19.90
N LYS A 331 25.59 2.34 -19.50
CA LYS A 331 24.28 2.35 -20.18
C LYS A 331 23.90 3.70 -20.78
N GLY A 332 24.31 4.80 -20.17
CA GLY A 332 23.98 6.16 -20.57
C GLY A 332 24.26 7.16 -19.47
N PHE A 333 23.71 8.35 -19.61
CA PHE A 333 23.67 9.37 -18.57
C PHE A 333 22.24 9.72 -18.19
N VAL A 334 22.06 10.18 -16.98
CA VAL A 334 20.84 10.87 -16.54
C VAL A 334 21.21 12.32 -16.28
N SER A 335 20.40 13.25 -16.80
CA SER A 335 20.55 14.68 -16.54
C SER A 335 19.42 15.23 -15.67
N LYS A 336 19.70 16.25 -14.82
CA LYS A 336 18.66 16.97 -14.07
C LYS A 336 17.55 17.50 -14.98
N SER A 337 17.92 18.00 -16.16
CA SER A 337 16.96 18.53 -17.13
C SER A 337 16.01 17.46 -17.66
N LYS A 338 16.53 16.24 -17.94
CA LYS A 338 15.72 15.13 -18.42
C LYS A 338 14.77 14.63 -17.34
N ILE A 339 15.25 14.51 -16.08
CA ILE A 339 14.40 14.17 -14.94
C ILE A 339 13.28 15.20 -14.80
N PHE A 340 13.61 16.50 -14.84
CA PHE A 340 12.62 17.57 -14.69
C PHE A 340 11.55 17.55 -15.79
N ASN A 341 11.94 17.32 -17.03
CA ASN A 341 11.01 17.23 -18.15
C ASN A 341 10.09 16.01 -18.02
N SER A 342 10.64 14.84 -17.67
CA SER A 342 9.84 13.64 -17.43
C SER A 342 8.91 13.82 -16.22
N TYR A 343 9.38 14.45 -15.15
CA TYR A 343 8.59 14.80 -13.98
C TYR A 343 7.39 15.68 -14.35
N ARG A 344 7.60 16.72 -15.15
CA ARG A 344 6.50 17.59 -15.64
C ARG A 344 5.50 16.82 -16.49
N GLN A 345 5.96 15.92 -17.35
CA GLN A 345 5.06 15.11 -18.19
C GLN A 345 4.16 14.22 -17.32
N VAL A 346 4.73 13.49 -16.36
CA VAL A 346 3.98 12.65 -15.43
C VAL A 346 2.99 13.50 -14.60
N LEU A 347 3.37 14.73 -14.19
CA LEU A 347 2.47 15.64 -13.47
C LEU A 347 1.28 16.07 -14.32
N VAL A 348 1.48 16.35 -15.60
CA VAL A 348 0.40 16.72 -16.53
C VAL A 348 -0.55 15.55 -16.71
N ASP A 349 -0.01 14.37 -17.01
CA ASP A 349 -0.79 13.14 -17.19
C ASP A 349 -1.64 12.82 -15.94
N PHE A 350 -1.12 13.13 -14.72
CA PHE A 350 -1.84 12.96 -13.45
C PHE A 350 -2.86 14.05 -13.11
N SER A 351 -2.78 15.22 -13.76
CA SER A 351 -3.69 16.33 -13.47
C SER A 351 -4.90 16.39 -14.42
N GLU A 352 -4.90 15.57 -15.48
CA GLU A 352 -5.98 15.46 -16.44
C GLU A 352 -6.99 14.33 -16.11
N ASP A 353 -6.70 13.48 -15.11
CA ASP A 353 -7.61 12.49 -14.51
C ASP A 353 -8.21 13.03 -13.18
#